data_321a722120ec01fa8a4d9ba8ea4021ea
#
_entry.id   321a722120ec01fa8a4d9ba8ea4021ea
#
_cell.length_a   1.000
_cell.length_b   1.000
_cell.length_c   1.000
_cell.angle_alpha   90.00
_cell.angle_beta   90.00
_cell.angle_gamma   90.00
#
_symmetry.space_group_name_H-M   'P 1'
#
loop_
_entity.id
_entity.type
_entity.pdbx_description
1 polymer ?
#
loop_
_entity_poly.entity_id
_entity_poly.type
_entity_poly.pdbx_seq_one_letter_code
_entity_poly.pdbx_strand_id
1 'polypeptide(L)'
;MSENFTLTGGARIGRANATFPFASLFVDKDVMKINASIVGNLLFQPQDIVSIEPYTSIPILGQGIKINHRVQNYNPKVIFWTFKDPGFVINEIKKVGFLDNINTNISLAHTVIIKRQQQGGFPIKTSVAVIFTIAWNLLFLSDIIPFFLQNKQEGSPIGNGIKMAIALLLVTSILALVSDTFRKIILKEGRELNDIKKFVYFTILISGFMLLFLAIFNFNK
;
A
#
# COMPACT_ATOMS: atom_id res chain seq x y z
N MET A 1 -14.21 26.37 7.85
CA MET A 1 -12.89 25.71 7.73
C MET A 1 -13.18 24.25 7.50
N SER A 2 -12.57 23.61 6.52
CA SER A 2 -12.71 22.15 6.34
C SER A 2 -11.94 21.47 7.49
N GLU A 3 -12.60 20.54 8.20
CA GLU A 3 -12.00 19.84 9.34
C GLU A 3 -10.86 18.90 8.91
N ASN A 4 -10.86 18.48 7.65
CA ASN A 4 -9.83 17.61 7.09
C ASN A 4 -9.69 17.79 5.57
N PHE A 5 -8.56 17.31 5.04
CA PHE A 5 -8.25 17.26 3.62
C PHE A 5 -7.81 15.86 3.23
N THR A 6 -8.38 15.31 2.17
CA THR A 6 -8.01 13.99 1.66
C THR A 6 -7.75 14.04 0.16
N LEU A 7 -6.66 13.39 -0.28
CA LEU A 7 -6.29 13.35 -1.70
C LEU A 7 -5.76 11.96 -2.08
N THR A 8 -6.23 11.44 -3.22
CA THR A 8 -5.68 10.22 -3.82
C THR A 8 -4.50 10.55 -4.72
N GLY A 9 -3.45 9.73 -4.67
CA GLY A 9 -2.23 9.95 -5.43
C GLY A 9 -1.35 8.72 -5.50
N GLY A 10 -0.07 8.95 -5.70
CA GLY A 10 1.01 8.00 -5.50
C GLY A 10 1.94 8.49 -4.38
N ALA A 11 2.81 7.61 -3.89
CA ALA A 11 3.79 7.98 -2.88
C ALA A 11 5.11 7.27 -3.12
N ARG A 12 6.21 7.96 -2.82
CA ARG A 12 7.55 7.41 -2.81
C ARG A 12 8.13 7.51 -1.41
N ILE A 13 8.50 6.36 -0.86
CA ILE A 13 9.12 6.26 0.47
C ILE A 13 10.49 5.59 0.27
N GLY A 14 11.53 6.40 0.28
CA GLY A 14 12.87 5.94 -0.07
C GLY A 14 12.97 5.45 -1.52
N ARG A 15 13.22 4.14 -1.69
CA ARG A 15 13.28 3.47 -2.99
C ARG A 15 11.95 2.87 -3.42
N ALA A 16 11.04 2.61 -2.47
CA ALA A 16 9.75 2.01 -2.75
C ALA A 16 8.76 3.05 -3.29
N ASN A 17 7.93 2.63 -4.23
CA ASN A 17 6.98 3.50 -4.92
C ASN A 17 5.59 2.86 -4.98
N ALA A 18 4.58 3.58 -4.49
CA ALA A 18 3.17 3.28 -4.71
C ALA A 18 2.66 4.19 -5.84
N THR A 19 2.31 3.61 -6.97
CA THR A 19 1.78 4.36 -8.10
C THR A 19 0.35 4.86 -7.84
N PHE A 20 -0.10 5.85 -8.59
CA PHE A 20 -1.51 6.24 -8.59
C PHE A 20 -2.38 5.05 -9.06
N PRO A 21 -3.53 4.76 -8.40
CA PRO A 21 -4.16 5.46 -7.28
C PRO A 21 -3.88 4.81 -5.90
N PHE A 22 -2.78 4.09 -5.72
CA PHE A 22 -2.51 3.24 -4.56
C PHE A 22 -1.99 3.97 -3.33
N ALA A 23 -1.87 5.30 -3.38
CA ALA A 23 -1.60 6.10 -2.20
C ALA A 23 -2.74 7.09 -1.90
N SER A 24 -2.82 7.52 -0.63
CA SER A 24 -3.68 8.62 -0.20
C SER A 24 -2.98 9.45 0.85
N LEU A 25 -3.22 10.76 0.78
CA LEU A 25 -2.86 11.73 1.77
C LEU A 25 -4.14 12.10 2.54
N PHE A 26 -4.09 12.03 3.85
CA PHE A 26 -5.09 12.55 4.77
C PHE A 26 -4.43 13.54 5.69
N VAL A 27 -5.05 14.70 5.89
CA VAL A 27 -4.54 15.73 6.79
C VAL A 27 -5.71 16.30 7.58
N ASP A 28 -5.56 16.38 8.89
CA ASP A 28 -6.36 17.20 9.77
C ASP A 28 -5.43 18.14 10.58
N LYS A 29 -5.96 18.84 11.54
CA LYS A 29 -5.18 19.78 12.37
C LYS A 29 -4.10 19.11 13.23
N ASP A 30 -4.27 17.81 13.56
CA ASP A 30 -3.43 17.08 14.53
C ASP A 30 -2.51 16.07 13.83
N VAL A 31 -2.93 15.53 12.68
CA VAL A 31 -2.19 14.47 12.00
C VAL A 31 -2.17 14.62 10.49
N MET A 32 -1.05 14.24 9.89
CA MET A 32 -0.91 14.00 8.45
C MET A 32 -0.58 12.53 8.24
N LYS A 33 -1.43 11.82 7.49
CA LYS A 33 -1.24 10.39 7.18
C LYS A 33 -1.01 10.20 5.69
N ILE A 34 0.07 9.54 5.31
CA ILE A 34 0.28 9.00 3.97
C ILE A 34 0.07 7.50 4.05
N ASN A 35 -0.99 7.02 3.41
CA ASN A 35 -1.19 5.60 3.20
C ASN A 35 -0.69 5.26 1.79
N ALA A 36 0.42 4.54 1.71
CA ALA A 36 1.00 4.06 0.45
C ALA A 36 0.75 2.56 0.24
N SER A 37 -0.38 2.06 0.73
CA SER A 37 -0.81 0.67 0.60
C SER A 37 0.27 -0.30 1.13
N ILE A 38 0.71 -1.27 0.30
CA ILE A 38 1.75 -2.24 0.67
C ILE A 38 3.14 -1.64 0.87
N VAL A 39 3.41 -0.45 0.33
CA VAL A 39 4.70 0.23 0.52
C VAL A 39 4.88 0.69 1.97
N GLY A 40 3.79 1.02 2.63
CA GLY A 40 3.75 1.37 4.04
C GLY A 40 2.92 2.62 4.32
N ASN A 41 2.71 2.85 5.60
CA ASN A 41 1.96 4.00 6.09
C ASN A 41 2.87 4.87 6.93
N LEU A 42 2.77 6.17 6.69
CA LEU A 42 3.48 7.19 7.45
C LEU A 42 2.47 8.08 8.15
N LEU A 43 2.72 8.37 9.40
CA LEU A 43 1.91 9.28 10.20
C LEU A 43 2.82 10.32 10.81
N PHE A 44 2.47 11.58 10.59
CA PHE A 44 3.22 12.74 11.06
C PHE A 44 2.33 13.59 11.95
N GLN A 45 2.88 14.07 13.02
CA GLN A 45 2.34 15.18 13.80
C GLN A 45 2.93 16.50 13.28
N PRO A 46 2.31 17.67 13.55
CA PRO A 46 2.85 18.95 13.14
C PRO A 46 4.32 19.15 13.50
N GLN A 47 4.70 18.76 14.73
CA GLN A 47 6.09 18.88 15.23
C GLN A 47 7.08 17.94 14.52
N ASP A 48 6.61 16.91 13.83
CA ASP A 48 7.47 15.99 13.07
C ASP A 48 7.91 16.60 11.74
N ILE A 49 7.19 17.61 11.25
CA ILE A 49 7.44 18.23 9.95
C ILE A 49 8.48 19.33 10.08
N VAL A 50 9.47 19.28 9.21
CA VAL A 50 10.47 20.34 9.04
C VAL A 50 10.01 21.31 7.96
N SER A 51 9.63 20.79 6.79
CA SER A 51 9.06 21.58 5.71
C SER A 51 8.23 20.70 4.75
N ILE A 52 7.32 21.34 4.04
CA ILE A 52 6.59 20.74 2.91
C ILE A 52 6.91 21.57 1.68
N GLU A 53 7.54 20.97 0.70
CA GLU A 53 8.05 21.64 -0.49
C GLU A 53 7.36 21.12 -1.74
N PRO A 54 7.13 21.98 -2.75
CA PRO A 54 6.70 21.52 -4.07
C PRO A 54 7.71 20.53 -4.64
N TYR A 55 7.21 19.48 -5.25
CA TYR A 55 8.03 18.48 -5.94
C TYR A 55 7.55 18.35 -7.38
N THR A 56 8.45 18.63 -8.32
CA THR A 56 8.19 18.59 -9.76
C THR A 56 9.30 17.81 -10.45
N SER A 57 9.20 16.47 -10.44
CA SER A 57 10.20 15.63 -11.11
C SER A 57 9.96 15.56 -12.63
N ILE A 58 8.69 15.43 -13.00
CA ILE A 58 8.24 15.44 -14.39
C ILE A 58 7.01 16.34 -14.46
N PRO A 59 7.03 17.41 -15.25
CA PRO A 59 5.85 18.25 -15.43
C PRO A 59 4.63 17.40 -15.80
N ILE A 60 3.51 17.60 -15.11
CA ILE A 60 2.20 16.94 -15.32
C ILE A 60 2.10 15.53 -14.75
N LEU A 61 3.11 14.65 -14.89
CA LEU A 61 3.01 13.24 -14.50
C LEU A 61 3.65 12.90 -13.14
N GLY A 62 4.39 13.81 -12.53
CA GLY A 62 5.15 13.53 -11.30
C GLY A 62 5.22 14.73 -10.35
N GLN A 63 4.23 15.62 -10.38
CA GLN A 63 4.19 16.76 -9.46
C GLN A 63 3.50 16.38 -8.15
N GLY A 64 3.90 17.02 -7.06
CA GLY A 64 3.35 16.77 -5.74
C GLY A 64 4.08 17.54 -4.67
N ILE A 65 4.18 16.94 -3.50
CA ILE A 65 4.86 17.53 -2.36
C ILE A 65 5.95 16.59 -1.84
N LYS A 66 7.08 17.15 -1.47
CA LYS A 66 8.13 16.50 -0.69
C LYS A 66 7.95 16.88 0.77
N ILE A 67 7.92 15.90 1.64
CA ILE A 67 7.77 16.09 3.08
C ILE A 67 9.11 15.84 3.73
N ASN A 68 9.71 16.90 4.25
CA ASN A 68 10.91 16.84 5.05
C ASN A 68 10.48 16.70 6.52
N HIS A 69 10.96 15.66 7.19
CA HIS A 69 10.54 15.30 8.55
C HIS A 69 11.72 14.89 9.42
N ARG A 70 11.51 14.86 10.75
CA ARG A 70 12.51 14.46 11.74
C ARG A 70 12.23 13.12 12.43
N VAL A 71 11.25 12.35 11.95
CA VAL A 71 10.94 11.03 12.50
C VAL A 71 12.06 10.05 12.14
N GLN A 72 12.79 9.55 13.13
CA GLN A 72 14.01 8.75 12.94
C GLN A 72 13.78 7.41 12.22
N ASN A 73 12.65 6.77 12.47
CA ASN A 73 12.33 5.45 11.90
C ASN A 73 11.77 5.52 10.47
N TYR A 74 11.58 6.71 9.91
CA TYR A 74 11.09 6.89 8.55
C TYR A 74 12.24 7.18 7.59
N ASN A 75 12.04 6.77 6.34
CA ASN A 75 13.00 7.14 5.30
C ASN A 75 12.96 8.66 5.07
N PRO A 76 14.09 9.34 4.99
CA PRO A 76 14.12 10.80 4.83
C PRO A 76 13.51 11.28 3.49
N LYS A 77 13.43 10.38 2.50
CA LYS A 77 12.81 10.70 1.21
C LYS A 77 11.36 10.29 1.21
N VAL A 78 10.46 11.23 1.51
CA VAL A 78 9.01 11.05 1.45
C VAL A 78 8.44 12.04 0.45
N ILE A 79 7.80 11.51 -0.59
CA ILE A 79 7.16 12.31 -1.65
C ILE A 79 5.74 11.76 -1.82
N PHE A 80 4.77 12.65 -1.78
CA PHE A 80 3.41 12.35 -2.22
C PHE A 80 3.16 13.07 -3.53
N TRP A 81 2.80 12.34 -4.58
CA TRP A 81 2.59 12.90 -5.91
C TRP A 81 1.15 12.67 -6.40
N THR A 82 0.65 13.61 -7.17
CA THR A 82 -0.73 13.69 -7.62
C THR A 82 -0.80 14.43 -8.94
N PHE A 83 -1.98 14.44 -9.58
CA PHE A 83 -2.26 15.29 -10.73
C PHE A 83 -2.69 16.72 -10.36
N LYS A 84 -2.81 17.03 -9.07
CA LYS A 84 -3.12 18.37 -8.58
C LYS A 84 -1.85 19.20 -8.45
N ASP A 85 -1.99 20.50 -8.65
CA ASP A 85 -0.89 21.43 -8.43
C ASP A 85 -0.31 21.35 -7.01
N PRO A 86 1.01 21.33 -6.83
CA PRO A 86 1.64 21.27 -5.52
C PRO A 86 1.28 22.44 -4.60
N GLY A 87 1.15 23.63 -5.16
CA GLY A 87 0.74 24.81 -4.41
C GLY A 87 -0.68 24.70 -3.88
N PHE A 88 -1.59 24.12 -4.68
CA PHE A 88 -2.93 23.80 -4.22
C PHE A 88 -2.89 22.84 -3.02
N VAL A 89 -2.13 21.75 -3.10
CA VAL A 89 -2.02 20.76 -2.02
C VAL A 89 -1.48 21.39 -0.74
N ILE A 90 -0.42 22.19 -0.84
CA ILE A 90 0.18 22.91 0.30
C ILE A 90 -0.82 23.90 0.90
N ASN A 91 -1.56 24.63 0.08
CA ASN A 91 -2.58 25.56 0.57
C ASN A 91 -3.73 24.85 1.31
N GLU A 92 -4.19 23.69 0.81
CA GLU A 92 -5.20 22.91 1.53
C GLU A 92 -4.69 22.40 2.87
N ILE A 93 -3.43 21.94 2.94
CA ILE A 93 -2.79 21.55 4.22
C ILE A 93 -2.74 22.73 5.21
N LYS A 94 -2.42 23.93 4.73
CA LYS A 94 -2.44 25.15 5.56
C LYS A 94 -3.85 25.51 6.02
N LYS A 95 -4.85 25.45 5.15
CA LYS A 95 -6.24 25.77 5.50
C LYS A 95 -6.83 24.89 6.59
N VAL A 96 -6.39 23.63 6.68
CA VAL A 96 -6.77 22.70 7.75
C VAL A 96 -6.10 23.09 9.09
N GLY A 97 -5.08 23.93 9.08
CA GLY A 97 -4.37 24.38 10.30
C GLY A 97 -3.34 23.38 10.80
N PHE A 98 -2.96 22.38 10.00
CA PHE A 98 -1.98 21.37 10.42
C PHE A 98 -0.63 21.97 10.76
N LEU A 99 -0.14 22.94 9.98
CA LEU A 99 1.18 23.55 10.20
C LEU A 99 1.17 24.59 11.32
N ASP A 100 0.01 25.07 11.75
CA ASP A 100 -0.13 26.08 12.80
C ASP A 100 -0.23 25.44 14.19
N ASN A 101 -0.39 24.14 14.27
CA ASN A 101 -0.71 23.42 15.51
C ASN A 101 0.52 22.72 16.14
N ILE A 102 1.58 23.48 16.39
CA ILE A 102 2.85 22.95 16.91
C ILE A 102 2.78 22.51 18.39
N ASN A 103 1.71 22.87 19.14
CA ASN A 103 1.62 22.74 20.60
C ASN A 103 0.45 21.91 21.14
N THR A 104 -0.08 20.95 20.41
CA THR A 104 -1.14 20.10 20.97
C THR A 104 -0.62 19.06 21.97
N ASN A 105 -1.09 19.17 23.22
CA ASN A 105 -0.97 18.13 24.23
C ASN A 105 -1.83 16.93 23.83
N ILE A 106 -1.25 16.01 23.06
CA ILE A 106 -1.90 14.76 22.66
C ILE A 106 -1.97 13.84 23.89
N SER A 107 -3.14 13.28 24.16
CA SER A 107 -3.35 12.35 25.28
C SER A 107 -2.37 11.16 25.16
N LEU A 108 -1.89 10.66 26.31
CA LEU A 108 -0.96 9.52 26.38
C LEU A 108 -1.44 8.29 25.59
N ALA A 109 -2.76 8.03 25.54
CA ALA A 109 -3.33 6.95 24.76
C ALA A 109 -3.14 7.16 23.24
N HIS A 110 -3.36 8.38 22.74
CA HIS A 110 -3.08 8.75 21.35
C HIS A 110 -1.60 8.65 21.01
N THR A 111 -0.72 9.03 21.92
CA THR A 111 0.74 8.95 21.71
C THR A 111 1.20 7.50 21.53
N VAL A 112 0.63 6.55 22.26
CA VAL A 112 0.94 5.11 22.10
C VAL A 112 0.47 4.58 20.74
N ILE A 113 -0.73 4.95 20.31
CA ILE A 113 -1.26 4.55 18.99
C ILE A 113 -0.41 5.17 17.88
N ILE A 114 -0.07 6.43 17.97
CA ILE A 114 0.78 7.14 17.03
C ILE A 114 2.17 6.49 16.94
N LYS A 115 2.82 6.18 18.08
CA LYS A 115 4.11 5.49 18.09
C LYS A 115 4.05 4.11 17.44
N ARG A 116 2.97 3.34 17.64
CA ARG A 116 2.78 2.05 16.96
C ARG A 116 2.58 2.21 15.45
N GLN A 117 1.83 3.22 15.03
CA GLN A 117 1.64 3.54 13.61
C GLN A 117 2.90 4.11 12.96
N GLN A 118 3.73 4.82 13.73
CA GLN A 118 5.03 5.35 13.27
C GLN A 118 6.10 4.28 13.04
N GLN A 119 5.87 3.02 13.42
CA GLN A 119 6.81 1.93 13.08
C GLN A 119 6.97 1.69 11.58
N GLY A 120 6.20 2.36 10.72
CA GLY A 120 6.37 2.40 9.27
C GLY A 120 6.41 1.02 8.57
N GLY A 121 6.71 1.02 7.28
CA GLY A 121 7.02 -0.19 6.52
C GLY A 121 5.82 -1.02 6.07
N PHE A 122 6.13 -2.20 5.55
CA PHE A 122 5.19 -3.14 4.97
C PHE A 122 4.11 -3.57 5.98
N PRO A 123 2.81 -3.44 5.65
CA PRO A 123 1.73 -3.62 6.63
C PRO A 123 1.47 -5.09 7.03
N ILE A 124 1.91 -6.05 6.22
CA ILE A 124 1.74 -7.49 6.48
C ILE A 124 2.91 -7.99 7.34
N LYS A 125 2.66 -8.92 8.25
CA LYS A 125 3.69 -9.59 9.05
C LYS A 125 4.67 -10.31 8.14
N THR A 126 5.96 -10.16 8.39
CA THR A 126 7.02 -10.74 7.54
C THR A 126 6.91 -12.26 7.45
N SER A 127 6.60 -12.94 8.57
CA SER A 127 6.39 -14.40 8.58
C SER A 127 5.27 -14.84 7.66
N VAL A 128 4.15 -14.13 7.67
CA VAL A 128 3.00 -14.43 6.79
C VAL A 128 3.37 -14.20 5.33
N ALA A 129 4.05 -13.09 5.03
CA ALA A 129 4.49 -12.80 3.67
C ALA A 129 5.45 -13.88 3.15
N VAL A 130 6.39 -14.35 3.97
CA VAL A 130 7.33 -15.42 3.60
C VAL A 130 6.59 -16.74 3.36
N ILE A 131 5.73 -17.17 4.28
CA ILE A 131 4.94 -18.41 4.16
C ILE A 131 4.09 -18.36 2.88
N PHE A 132 3.40 -17.24 2.66
CA PHE A 132 2.58 -17.04 1.47
C PHE A 132 3.40 -17.13 0.18
N THR A 133 4.55 -16.47 0.15
CA THR A 133 5.46 -16.48 -1.01
C THR A 133 5.97 -17.89 -1.30
N ILE A 134 6.35 -18.66 -0.27
CA ILE A 134 6.79 -20.05 -0.44
C ILE A 134 5.64 -20.91 -0.99
N ALA A 135 4.46 -20.87 -0.36
CA ALA A 135 3.31 -21.65 -0.80
C ALA A 135 2.91 -21.31 -2.24
N TRP A 136 2.88 -20.02 -2.59
CA TRP A 136 2.53 -19.55 -3.92
C TRP A 136 3.55 -20.02 -4.98
N ASN A 137 4.85 -19.90 -4.68
CA ASN A 137 5.90 -20.37 -5.60
C ASN A 137 5.88 -21.90 -5.77
N LEU A 138 5.63 -22.68 -4.72
CA LEU A 138 5.53 -24.14 -4.82
C LEU A 138 4.39 -24.54 -5.77
N LEU A 139 3.22 -23.91 -5.65
CA LEU A 139 2.08 -24.14 -6.55
C LEU A 139 2.44 -23.75 -7.99
N PHE A 140 3.08 -22.62 -8.18
CA PHE A 140 3.48 -22.14 -9.50
C PHE A 140 4.52 -23.06 -10.16
N LEU A 141 5.54 -23.46 -9.41
CA LEU A 141 6.62 -24.32 -9.90
C LEU A 141 6.16 -25.76 -10.16
N SER A 142 5.08 -26.23 -9.53
CA SER A 142 4.54 -27.57 -9.77
C SER A 142 4.11 -27.80 -11.22
N ASP A 143 3.76 -26.76 -11.96
CA ASP A 143 3.47 -26.83 -13.39
C ASP A 143 4.71 -26.52 -14.25
N ILE A 144 5.48 -25.52 -13.86
CA ILE A 144 6.60 -25.02 -14.65
C ILE A 144 7.75 -26.04 -14.72
N ILE A 145 8.11 -26.69 -13.60
CA ILE A 145 9.22 -27.65 -13.57
C ILE A 145 8.94 -28.86 -14.48
N PRO A 146 7.79 -29.57 -14.39
CA PRO A 146 7.51 -30.68 -15.28
C PRO A 146 7.44 -30.28 -16.76
N PHE A 147 6.94 -29.09 -17.07
CA PHE A 147 6.90 -28.58 -18.45
C PHE A 147 8.29 -28.48 -19.07
N PHE A 148 9.27 -27.93 -18.35
CA PHE A 148 10.64 -27.82 -18.85
C PHE A 148 11.41 -29.14 -18.83
N LEU A 149 11.21 -29.98 -17.80
CA LEU A 149 11.95 -31.24 -17.68
C LEU A 149 11.49 -32.33 -18.65
N GLN A 150 10.19 -32.34 -19.02
CA GLN A 150 9.63 -33.36 -19.92
C GLN A 150 9.78 -33.02 -21.39
N ASN A 151 10.49 -31.93 -21.74
CA ASN A 151 10.70 -31.46 -23.13
C ASN A 151 9.37 -31.45 -23.95
N LYS A 152 8.24 -31.21 -23.27
CA LYS A 152 6.96 -31.05 -23.93
C LYS A 152 6.94 -29.72 -24.67
N GLN A 153 7.42 -29.76 -25.93
CA GLN A 153 7.30 -28.61 -26.83
C GLN A 153 5.87 -28.37 -27.29
N GLU A 154 5.01 -29.36 -27.09
CA GLU A 154 3.57 -29.27 -27.38
C GLU A 154 2.77 -29.24 -26.09
N GLY A 155 2.08 -28.12 -25.85
CA GLY A 155 1.20 -27.93 -24.70
C GLY A 155 1.39 -26.57 -24.01
N SER A 156 0.48 -26.26 -23.11
CA SER A 156 0.53 -25.04 -22.29
C SER A 156 1.27 -25.30 -20.98
N PRO A 157 2.16 -24.40 -20.53
CA PRO A 157 2.75 -24.47 -19.20
C PRO A 157 1.75 -24.19 -18.08
N ILE A 158 0.50 -23.83 -18.42
CA ILE A 158 -0.54 -23.46 -17.48
C ILE A 158 -1.34 -24.71 -17.10
N GLY A 159 -0.96 -25.28 -15.97
CA GLY A 159 -1.66 -26.44 -15.39
C GLY A 159 -2.52 -26.06 -14.16
N ASN A 160 -2.78 -27.05 -13.33
CA ASN A 160 -3.58 -26.88 -12.12
C ASN A 160 -2.84 -26.11 -11.02
N GLY A 161 -1.52 -26.21 -10.96
CA GLY A 161 -0.70 -25.49 -9.96
C GLY A 161 -0.81 -23.97 -10.14
N ILE A 162 -0.73 -23.48 -11.38
CA ILE A 162 -0.89 -22.05 -11.69
C ILE A 162 -2.31 -21.58 -11.35
N LYS A 163 -3.34 -22.37 -11.72
CA LYS A 163 -4.74 -22.06 -11.37
C LYS A 163 -4.93 -21.98 -9.86
N MET A 164 -4.36 -22.93 -9.11
CA MET A 164 -4.40 -22.93 -7.64
C MET A 164 -3.63 -21.76 -7.03
N ALA A 165 -2.49 -21.38 -7.59
CA ALA A 165 -1.72 -20.23 -7.16
C ALA A 165 -2.53 -18.91 -7.31
N ILE A 166 -3.23 -18.74 -8.42
CA ILE A 166 -4.12 -17.58 -8.65
C ILE A 166 -5.34 -17.63 -7.72
N ALA A 167 -5.92 -18.81 -7.52
CA ALA A 167 -7.05 -19.00 -6.60
C ALA A 167 -6.64 -18.69 -5.15
N LEU A 168 -5.43 -19.06 -4.73
CA LEU A 168 -4.88 -18.72 -3.41
C LEU A 168 -4.81 -17.20 -3.20
N LEU A 169 -4.35 -16.45 -4.21
CA LEU A 169 -4.34 -14.98 -4.19
C LEU A 169 -5.76 -14.42 -4.05
N LEU A 170 -6.72 -14.95 -4.81
CA LEU A 170 -8.10 -14.49 -4.77
C LEU A 170 -8.74 -14.76 -3.41
N VAL A 171 -8.65 -15.99 -2.91
CA VAL A 171 -9.25 -16.40 -1.64
C VAL A 171 -8.65 -15.61 -0.46
N THR A 172 -7.33 -15.49 -0.38
CA THR A 172 -6.68 -14.73 0.70
C THR A 172 -7.04 -13.25 0.65
N SER A 173 -7.21 -12.68 -0.54
CA SER A 173 -7.63 -11.28 -0.71
C SER A 173 -9.09 -11.10 -0.26
N ILE A 174 -9.98 -12.02 -0.60
CA ILE A 174 -11.39 -11.99 -0.13
C ILE A 174 -11.44 -12.15 1.39
N LEU A 175 -10.68 -13.09 1.97
CA LEU A 175 -10.60 -13.29 3.42
C LEU A 175 -10.10 -12.03 4.14
N ALA A 176 -9.13 -11.33 3.56
CA ALA A 176 -8.67 -10.06 4.11
C ALA A 176 -9.76 -8.97 4.13
N LEU A 177 -10.70 -8.98 3.17
CA LEU A 177 -11.84 -8.04 3.20
C LEU A 177 -12.91 -8.42 4.22
N VAL A 178 -13.25 -9.72 4.30
CA VAL A 178 -14.44 -10.17 5.01
C VAL A 178 -14.14 -10.53 6.48
N SER A 179 -12.96 -11.05 6.79
CA SER A 179 -12.65 -11.62 8.11
C SER A 179 -11.72 -10.72 8.94
N ASP A 180 -12.24 -10.20 10.06
CA ASP A 180 -11.44 -9.48 11.06
C ASP A 180 -10.37 -10.36 11.69
N THR A 181 -10.71 -11.63 11.97
CA THR A 181 -9.78 -12.59 12.53
C THR A 181 -8.61 -12.84 11.58
N PHE A 182 -8.88 -13.03 10.29
CA PHE A 182 -7.84 -13.20 9.29
C PHE A 182 -6.95 -11.95 9.19
N ARG A 183 -7.53 -10.75 9.23
CA ARG A 183 -6.75 -9.49 9.25
C ARG A 183 -5.80 -9.41 10.44
N LYS A 184 -6.25 -9.77 11.65
CA LYS A 184 -5.38 -9.80 12.85
C LYS A 184 -4.22 -10.78 12.72
N ILE A 185 -4.41 -11.87 11.98
CA ILE A 185 -3.33 -12.84 11.71
C ILE A 185 -2.31 -12.26 10.73
N ILE A 186 -2.75 -11.65 9.63
CA ILE A 186 -1.88 -11.23 8.54
C ILE A 186 -1.26 -9.84 8.74
N LEU A 187 -1.97 -8.91 9.39
CA LEU A 187 -1.51 -7.53 9.55
C LEU A 187 -0.64 -7.37 10.80
N LYS A 188 0.30 -6.44 10.73
CA LYS A 188 1.06 -5.98 11.90
C LYS A 188 0.14 -5.24 12.87
N GLU A 189 0.52 -5.19 14.15
CA GLU A 189 -0.21 -4.41 15.16
C GLU A 189 -0.33 -2.93 14.75
N GLY A 190 -1.51 -2.37 14.96
CA GLY A 190 -1.81 -0.97 14.58
C GLY A 190 -2.08 -0.75 13.09
N ARG A 191 -2.16 -1.83 12.29
CA ARG A 191 -2.54 -1.75 10.87
C ARG A 191 -3.98 -2.18 10.67
N GLU A 192 -4.67 -1.51 9.75
CA GLU A 192 -6.08 -1.72 9.47
C GLU A 192 -6.33 -2.10 8.00
N LEU A 193 -7.56 -2.56 7.72
CA LEU A 193 -7.98 -2.85 6.35
C LEU A 193 -7.78 -1.66 5.40
N ASN A 194 -8.03 -0.44 5.87
CA ASN A 194 -7.87 0.77 5.06
C ASN A 194 -6.44 0.95 4.53
N ASP A 195 -5.44 0.39 5.23
CA ASP A 195 -4.04 0.48 4.84
C ASP A 195 -3.72 -0.35 3.60
N ILE A 196 -4.47 -1.45 3.38
CA ILE A 196 -4.25 -2.38 2.26
C ILE A 196 -5.44 -2.46 1.29
N LYS A 197 -6.56 -1.84 1.60
CA LYS A 197 -7.86 -2.00 0.90
C LYS A 197 -7.76 -1.84 -0.61
N LYS A 198 -7.09 -0.79 -1.08
CA LYS A 198 -6.93 -0.52 -2.52
C LYS A 198 -6.14 -1.63 -3.21
N PHE A 199 -5.07 -2.11 -2.58
CA PHE A 199 -4.27 -3.21 -3.09
C PHE A 199 -5.06 -4.52 -3.12
N VAL A 200 -5.82 -4.81 -2.06
CA VAL A 200 -6.66 -6.01 -1.97
C VAL A 200 -7.72 -6.02 -3.09
N TYR A 201 -8.42 -4.90 -3.32
CA TYR A 201 -9.37 -4.81 -4.44
C TYR A 201 -8.71 -5.03 -5.80
N PHE A 202 -7.54 -4.43 -6.01
CA PHE A 202 -6.78 -4.63 -7.23
C PHE A 202 -6.40 -6.10 -7.43
N THR A 203 -5.94 -6.77 -6.37
CA THR A 203 -5.57 -8.19 -6.42
C THR A 203 -6.78 -9.07 -6.72
N ILE A 204 -7.95 -8.80 -6.12
CA ILE A 204 -9.21 -9.51 -6.41
C ILE A 204 -9.59 -9.35 -7.88
N LEU A 205 -9.53 -8.12 -8.40
CA LEU A 205 -9.89 -7.84 -9.78
C LEU A 205 -8.98 -8.60 -10.75
N ILE A 206 -7.67 -8.52 -10.57
CA ILE A 206 -6.71 -9.18 -11.45
C ILE A 206 -6.80 -10.71 -11.35
N SER A 207 -6.81 -11.28 -10.13
CA SER A 207 -6.86 -12.73 -9.95
C SER A 207 -8.21 -13.31 -10.40
N GLY A 208 -9.31 -12.60 -10.15
CA GLY A 208 -10.64 -12.97 -10.63
C GLY A 208 -10.72 -12.97 -12.17
N PHE A 209 -10.21 -11.91 -12.80
CA PHE A 209 -10.14 -11.83 -14.27
C PHE A 209 -9.27 -12.94 -14.86
N MET A 210 -8.10 -13.22 -14.26
CA MET A 210 -7.22 -14.29 -14.72
C MET A 210 -7.88 -15.66 -14.62
N LEU A 211 -8.56 -15.98 -13.51
CA LEU A 211 -9.28 -17.26 -13.36
C LEU A 211 -10.42 -17.37 -14.36
N LEU A 212 -11.19 -16.30 -14.56
CA LEU A 212 -12.26 -16.27 -15.55
C LEU A 212 -11.71 -16.50 -16.97
N PHE A 213 -10.62 -15.83 -17.33
CA PHE A 213 -9.96 -16.02 -18.61
C PHE A 213 -9.51 -17.47 -18.80
N LEU A 214 -8.86 -18.06 -17.79
CA LEU A 214 -8.42 -19.45 -17.85
C LEU A 214 -9.59 -20.45 -17.91
N ALA A 215 -10.75 -20.12 -17.34
CA ALA A 215 -11.96 -20.94 -17.43
C ALA A 215 -12.59 -20.90 -18.82
N ILE A 216 -12.65 -19.70 -19.44
CA ILE A 216 -13.27 -19.53 -20.77
C ILE A 216 -12.41 -20.14 -21.88
N PHE A 217 -11.12 -19.87 -21.85
CA PHE A 217 -10.21 -20.30 -22.93
C PHE A 217 -9.68 -21.72 -22.78
N ASN A 218 -10.07 -22.43 -21.72
CA ASN A 218 -9.86 -23.84 -21.46
C ASN A 218 -8.58 -24.40 -22.11
N PHE A 219 -7.42 -23.97 -21.62
CA PHE A 219 -6.10 -24.40 -22.12
C PHE A 219 -5.79 -25.88 -21.81
N ASN A 220 -6.81 -26.71 -21.66
CA ASN A 220 -6.73 -28.14 -21.53
C ASN A 220 -6.92 -28.79 -22.92
N LYS A 221 -5.89 -28.75 -23.75
CA LYS A 221 -5.71 -29.71 -24.83
C LYS A 221 -4.33 -30.32 -24.74
#